data_fa6038277683db07e4bfd7fc9f8e867e
#
_entry.id   fa6038277683db07e4bfd7fc9f8e867e
#
_cell.length_a   1.000
_cell.length_b   1.000
_cell.length_c   1.000
_cell.angle_alpha   90.00
_cell.angle_beta   90.00
_cell.angle_gamma   90.00
#
_symmetry.space_group_name_H-M   'P 1'
#
loop_
_entity.id
_entity.type
_entity.pdbx_description
1 polymer ?
#
loop_
_entity_poly.entity_id
_entity_poly.type
_entity_poly.pdbx_seq_one_letter_code
_entity_poly.pdbx_strand_id
1 'polypeptide(L)'
;SSALNALCQQNALARVSKTPGRTQQLVFFGLPPHENKYLVDLPGYGYAKVPQELQAHWQAFLDGYFGSRDALRGLVVVMDVRHPLKDYDRQMLGYAMRRGLPAHVILTKADKLGRGAGGNTLQAVRMELARNYADSVSVQLFSGESKLGVDELRSVVAGWLGL
;
A
#
# COMPACT_ATOMS: atom_id res chain seq x y z
N SER A 1 -2.30 -10.23 -1.39
CA SER A 1 -3.05 -9.47 -0.40
C SER A 1 -4.51 -9.33 -0.82
N SER A 2 -5.39 -9.13 0.13
CA SER A 2 -6.83 -8.97 -0.17
C SER A 2 -7.10 -7.68 -0.96
N ALA A 3 -6.33 -6.64 -0.71
CA ALA A 3 -6.46 -5.38 -1.45
C ALA A 3 -6.08 -5.58 -2.92
N LEU A 4 -4.97 -6.25 -3.17
CA LEU A 4 -4.51 -6.52 -4.52
C LEU A 4 -5.50 -7.42 -5.26
N ASN A 5 -6.01 -8.45 -4.60
CA ASN A 5 -7.01 -9.34 -5.18
C ASN A 5 -8.30 -8.58 -5.55
N ALA A 6 -8.73 -7.66 -4.69
CA ALA A 6 -9.92 -6.86 -4.98
C ALA A 6 -9.72 -5.95 -6.19
N LEU A 7 -8.53 -5.38 -6.36
CA LEU A 7 -8.19 -4.62 -7.57
C LEU A 7 -8.14 -5.51 -8.80
N CYS A 8 -7.66 -6.74 -8.67
CA CYS A 8 -7.49 -7.68 -9.78
C CYS A 8 -8.81 -8.22 -10.31
N GLN A 9 -9.83 -8.37 -9.49
CA GLN A 9 -11.07 -9.04 -9.87
C GLN A 9 -11.84 -8.34 -10.99
N GLN A 10 -11.65 -7.05 -11.16
CA GLN A 10 -12.36 -6.29 -12.19
C GLN A 10 -11.45 -5.86 -13.35
N ASN A 11 -10.15 -5.83 -13.12
CA ASN A 11 -9.17 -5.56 -14.17
C ASN A 11 -8.16 -6.69 -14.11
N ALA A 12 -8.25 -7.62 -15.06
CA ALA A 12 -7.35 -8.76 -15.09
C ALA A 12 -5.89 -8.31 -15.02
N LEU A 13 -5.33 -8.34 -13.83
CA LEU A 13 -3.92 -8.07 -13.65
C LEU A 13 -3.12 -9.32 -13.98
N ALA A 14 -2.26 -9.22 -14.97
CA ALA A 14 -1.40 -10.32 -15.34
C ALA A 14 -0.18 -10.33 -14.40
N ARG A 15 0.10 -11.51 -13.85
CA ARG A 15 1.31 -11.71 -13.08
C ARG A 15 2.47 -11.77 -14.06
N VAL A 16 3.34 -10.76 -14.05
CA VAL A 16 4.38 -10.61 -15.06
C VAL A 16 5.67 -11.29 -14.66
N SER A 17 6.15 -11.08 -13.44
CA SER A 17 7.39 -11.69 -13.02
C SER A 17 7.50 -11.76 -11.50
N LYS A 18 8.35 -12.69 -11.05
CA LYS A 18 8.84 -12.71 -9.67
C LYS A 18 10.32 -12.36 -9.70
N THR A 19 10.75 -11.54 -8.77
CA THR A 19 12.18 -11.33 -8.59
C THR A 19 12.79 -12.63 -8.11
N PRO A 20 13.78 -13.17 -8.82
CA PRO A 20 14.44 -14.39 -8.37
C PRO A 20 15.16 -14.17 -7.06
N GLY A 21 15.22 -15.18 -6.25
CA GLY A 21 16.01 -15.13 -5.03
C GLY A 21 15.30 -15.73 -3.85
N ARG A 22 15.73 -15.41 -2.72
CA ARG A 22 15.48 -16.01 -1.44
C ARG A 22 14.03 -15.81 -0.99
N THR A 23 13.77 -15.83 0.28
CA THR A 23 12.44 -15.77 0.88
C THR A 23 11.68 -14.49 0.60
N GLN A 24 12.33 -13.44 0.09
CA GLN A 24 11.70 -12.17 -0.21
C GLN A 24 11.75 -11.91 -1.71
N GLN A 25 10.60 -12.07 -2.33
CA GLN A 25 10.44 -11.82 -3.77
C GLN A 25 9.44 -10.70 -3.97
N LEU A 26 9.79 -9.77 -4.85
CA LEU A 26 8.82 -8.81 -5.35
C LEU A 26 7.98 -9.50 -6.41
N VAL A 27 6.68 -9.32 -6.33
CA VAL A 27 5.75 -9.84 -7.32
C VAL A 27 5.20 -8.67 -8.11
N PHE A 28 5.43 -8.67 -9.42
CA PHE A 28 4.97 -7.62 -10.31
C PHE A 28 3.69 -8.04 -11.01
N PHE A 29 2.69 -7.17 -10.99
CA PHE A 29 1.43 -7.37 -11.69
C PHE A 29 1.30 -6.31 -12.77
N GLY A 30 1.33 -6.73 -14.02
CA GLY A 30 1.13 -5.83 -15.14
C GLY A 30 -0.31 -5.34 -15.24
N LEU A 31 -0.50 -4.20 -15.88
CA LEU A 31 -1.81 -3.56 -16.04
C LEU A 31 -2.17 -3.49 -17.54
N PRO A 32 -2.63 -4.59 -18.15
CA PRO A 32 -3.06 -4.54 -19.53
C PRO A 32 -4.20 -3.52 -19.75
N PRO A 33 -4.25 -2.82 -20.89
CA PRO A 33 -3.33 -2.87 -22.01
C PRO A 33 -2.11 -1.94 -21.88
N HIS A 34 -1.84 -1.42 -20.68
CA HIS A 34 -0.78 -0.46 -20.46
C HIS A 34 0.56 -1.16 -20.27
N GLU A 35 1.49 -0.92 -21.18
CA GLU A 35 2.84 -1.42 -21.04
C GLU A 35 3.63 -0.58 -20.05
N ASN A 36 4.55 -1.22 -19.33
CA ASN A 36 5.45 -0.57 -18.37
C ASN A 36 4.75 0.04 -17.16
N LYS A 37 3.54 -0.42 -16.84
CA LYS A 37 2.83 -0.01 -15.62
C LYS A 37 2.54 -1.24 -14.78
N TYR A 38 2.93 -1.17 -13.50
CA TYR A 38 2.90 -2.34 -12.63
C TYR A 38 2.44 -1.97 -11.23
N LEU A 39 1.74 -2.91 -10.59
CA LEU A 39 1.59 -2.94 -9.15
C LEU A 39 2.61 -3.93 -8.61
N VAL A 40 3.26 -3.59 -7.50
CA VAL A 40 4.29 -4.43 -6.91
C VAL A 40 3.85 -4.81 -5.51
N ASP A 41 3.77 -6.11 -5.24
CA ASP A 41 3.45 -6.63 -3.92
C ASP A 41 4.73 -6.87 -3.15
N LEU A 42 4.86 -6.23 -1.98
CA LEU A 42 6.03 -6.37 -1.12
C LEU A 42 5.82 -7.57 -0.19
N PRO A 43 6.71 -8.57 -0.23
CA PRO A 43 6.54 -9.76 0.57
C PRO A 43 6.79 -9.50 2.05
N GLY A 44 5.99 -10.13 2.89
CA GLY A 44 6.20 -10.14 4.32
C GLY A 44 5.94 -8.85 5.07
N TYR A 45 5.50 -7.80 4.38
CA TYR A 45 5.19 -6.55 5.05
C TYR A 45 3.99 -6.72 5.98
N GLY A 46 4.12 -6.22 7.21
CA GLY A 46 3.02 -6.23 8.18
C GLY A 46 2.82 -7.53 8.94
N TYR A 47 3.56 -8.59 8.61
CA TYR A 47 3.47 -9.85 9.34
C TYR A 47 4.43 -9.85 10.54
N ALA A 48 3.96 -10.39 11.67
CA ALA A 48 4.74 -10.46 12.90
C ALA A 48 6.04 -11.26 12.76
N LYS A 49 6.14 -12.09 11.73
CA LYS A 49 7.28 -12.96 11.49
C LYS A 49 8.30 -12.41 10.50
N VAL A 50 8.19 -11.16 10.12
CA VAL A 50 9.18 -10.56 9.22
C VAL A 50 10.50 -10.44 9.97
N PRO A 51 11.61 -10.96 9.40
CA PRO A 51 12.91 -10.85 10.05
C PRO A 51 13.28 -9.41 10.34
N GLN A 52 13.81 -9.16 11.52
CA GLN A 52 14.19 -7.82 11.94
C GLN A 52 15.22 -7.20 11.00
N GLU A 53 16.07 -8.01 10.41
CA GLU A 53 17.05 -7.58 9.42
C GLU A 53 16.39 -7.00 8.17
N LEU A 54 15.28 -7.62 7.72
CA LEU A 54 14.53 -7.08 6.59
C LEU A 54 13.88 -5.74 6.96
N GLN A 55 13.36 -5.63 8.18
CA GLN A 55 12.78 -4.38 8.66
C GLN A 55 13.81 -3.26 8.66
N ALA A 56 15.03 -3.55 9.08
CA ALA A 56 16.10 -2.57 9.12
C ALA A 56 16.59 -2.16 7.72
N HIS A 57 16.46 -3.06 6.74
CA HIS A 57 17.02 -2.86 5.41
C HIS A 57 16.01 -2.69 4.30
N TRP A 58 14.70 -2.66 4.61
CA TRP A 58 13.68 -2.58 3.57
C TRP A 58 13.82 -1.32 2.71
N GLN A 59 14.29 -0.22 3.28
CA GLN A 59 14.52 1.01 2.53
C GLN A 59 15.59 0.80 1.46
N ALA A 60 16.72 0.22 1.86
CA ALA A 60 17.79 -0.12 0.92
C ALA A 60 17.33 -1.15 -0.11
N PHE A 61 16.51 -2.09 0.32
CA PHE A 61 15.92 -3.09 -0.56
C PHE A 61 15.04 -2.44 -1.64
N LEU A 62 14.18 -1.50 -1.26
CA LEU A 62 13.35 -0.77 -2.21
C LEU A 62 14.19 0.08 -3.16
N ASP A 63 15.19 0.77 -2.65
CA ASP A 63 16.08 1.59 -3.46
C ASP A 63 16.86 0.72 -4.46
N GLY A 64 17.29 -0.46 -4.05
CA GLY A 64 17.99 -1.39 -4.92
C GLY A 64 17.16 -1.89 -6.08
N TYR A 65 15.84 -2.07 -5.87
CA TYR A 65 14.95 -2.56 -6.91
C TYR A 65 14.45 -1.45 -7.84
N PHE A 66 14.17 -0.30 -7.31
CA PHE A 66 13.57 0.79 -8.10
C PHE A 66 14.59 1.80 -8.59
N GLY A 67 15.82 1.73 -8.09
CA GLY A 67 16.99 2.44 -8.59
C GLY A 67 16.88 3.94 -8.70
N SER A 68 15.90 4.44 -9.39
CA SER A 68 15.63 5.86 -9.53
C SER A 68 14.27 6.22 -9.00
N ARG A 69 14.09 7.51 -8.67
CA ARG A 69 12.83 8.03 -8.16
C ARG A 69 11.68 7.90 -9.14
N ASP A 70 12.00 7.87 -10.44
CA ASP A 70 10.98 7.92 -11.49
C ASP A 70 10.24 6.60 -11.66
N ALA A 71 10.83 5.50 -11.22
CA ALA A 71 10.20 4.19 -11.35
C ALA A 71 9.06 4.00 -10.35
N LEU A 72 9.21 4.51 -9.12
CA LEU A 72 8.21 4.36 -8.06
C LEU A 72 7.32 5.59 -8.03
N ARG A 73 6.02 5.40 -8.20
CA ARG A 73 5.04 6.50 -8.31
C ARG A 73 4.26 6.78 -7.05
N GLY A 74 4.19 5.82 -6.15
CA GLY A 74 3.45 6.00 -4.90
C GLY A 74 3.44 4.72 -4.10
N LEU A 75 2.99 4.83 -2.86
CA LEU A 75 2.88 3.69 -1.95
C LEU A 75 1.46 3.56 -1.43
N VAL A 76 0.93 2.35 -1.47
CA VAL A 76 -0.30 2.02 -0.76
C VAL A 76 0.10 1.28 0.51
N VAL A 77 -0.24 1.83 1.66
CA VAL A 77 0.07 1.23 2.95
C VAL A 77 -1.19 0.59 3.51
N VAL A 78 -1.15 -0.71 3.71
CA VAL A 78 -2.30 -1.50 4.16
C VAL A 78 -2.22 -1.67 5.67
N MET A 79 -3.23 -1.16 6.39
CA MET A 79 -3.30 -1.25 7.85
C MET A 79 -4.61 -1.92 8.24
N ASP A 80 -4.57 -2.79 9.24
CA ASP A 80 -5.82 -3.31 9.83
C ASP A 80 -6.52 -2.17 10.55
N VAL A 81 -7.81 -1.96 10.26
CA VAL A 81 -8.59 -0.87 10.84
C VAL A 81 -8.62 -0.92 12.37
N ARG A 82 -8.45 -2.11 12.95
CA ARG A 82 -8.46 -2.30 14.41
C ARG A 82 -7.13 -1.94 15.06
N HIS A 83 -6.04 -1.91 14.28
CA HIS A 83 -4.69 -1.68 14.79
C HIS A 83 -3.89 -0.80 13.83
N PRO A 84 -4.33 0.45 13.59
CA PRO A 84 -3.67 1.32 12.62
C PRO A 84 -2.36 1.90 13.15
N LEU A 85 -1.53 2.38 12.25
CA LEU A 85 -0.33 3.16 12.54
C LEU A 85 0.67 2.44 13.44
N LYS A 86 0.96 1.18 13.12
CA LYS A 86 2.05 0.45 13.78
C LYS A 86 3.40 1.06 13.38
N ASP A 87 4.44 0.73 14.13
CA ASP A 87 5.79 1.25 13.86
C ASP A 87 6.22 1.03 12.43
N TYR A 88 5.90 -0.11 11.88
CA TYR A 88 6.18 -0.49 10.52
C TYR A 88 5.50 0.44 9.52
N ASP A 89 4.23 0.74 9.77
CA ASP A 89 3.45 1.64 8.92
C ASP A 89 4.07 3.04 8.93
N ARG A 90 4.49 3.49 10.10
CA ARG A 90 5.14 4.80 10.25
C ARG A 90 6.47 4.86 9.53
N GLN A 91 7.22 3.77 9.49
CA GLN A 91 8.47 3.69 8.73
C GLN A 91 8.20 3.83 7.22
N MET A 92 7.18 3.15 6.71
CA MET A 92 6.81 3.25 5.30
C MET A 92 6.35 4.64 4.92
N LEU A 93 5.53 5.26 5.75
CA LEU A 93 5.07 6.64 5.52
C LEU A 93 6.24 7.63 5.57
N GLY A 94 7.15 7.45 6.51
CA GLY A 94 8.37 8.26 6.59
C GLY A 94 9.24 8.12 5.36
N TYR A 95 9.38 6.92 4.84
CA TYR A 95 10.10 6.67 3.60
C TYR A 95 9.46 7.43 2.43
N ALA A 96 8.15 7.30 2.28
CA ALA A 96 7.44 7.99 1.21
C ALA A 96 7.64 9.50 1.29
N MET A 97 7.55 10.06 2.48
CA MET A 97 7.72 11.49 2.69
C MET A 97 9.14 11.94 2.32
N ARG A 98 10.15 11.20 2.76
CA ARG A 98 11.56 11.53 2.43
C ARG A 98 11.85 11.44 0.93
N ARG A 99 11.19 10.54 0.23
CA ARG A 99 11.35 10.36 -1.21
C ARG A 99 10.46 11.30 -2.04
N GLY A 100 9.61 12.08 -1.37
CA GLY A 100 8.63 12.92 -2.07
C GLY A 100 7.57 12.12 -2.81
N LEU A 101 7.26 10.91 -2.35
CA LEU A 101 6.26 10.05 -2.95
C LEU A 101 4.92 10.23 -2.27
N PRO A 102 3.81 10.26 -3.03
CA PRO A 102 2.50 10.22 -2.41
C PRO A 102 2.27 8.85 -1.78
N ALA A 103 1.55 8.83 -0.67
CA ALA A 103 1.16 7.60 0.00
C ALA A 103 -0.35 7.61 0.24
N HIS A 104 -0.95 6.45 0.16
CA HIS A 104 -2.37 6.27 0.41
C HIS A 104 -2.55 5.12 1.40
N VAL A 105 -3.17 5.42 2.52
CA VAL A 105 -3.44 4.43 3.56
C VAL A 105 -4.80 3.82 3.32
N ILE A 106 -4.88 2.50 3.30
CA ILE A 106 -6.15 1.80 3.33
C ILE A 106 -6.29 1.11 4.69
N LEU A 107 -7.37 1.43 5.40
CA LEU A 107 -7.73 0.79 6.64
C LEU A 107 -8.59 -0.41 6.30
N THR A 108 -7.93 -1.56 6.16
CA THR A 108 -8.56 -2.77 5.67
C THR A 108 -9.35 -3.49 6.75
N LYS A 109 -10.17 -4.44 6.33
CA LYS A 109 -11.07 -5.19 7.21
C LYS A 109 -12.10 -4.28 7.91
N ALA A 110 -12.50 -3.22 7.23
CA ALA A 110 -13.46 -2.26 7.78
C ALA A 110 -14.81 -2.92 8.10
N ASP A 111 -15.13 -4.03 7.43
CA ASP A 111 -16.32 -4.83 7.71
C ASP A 111 -16.31 -5.45 9.12
N LYS A 112 -15.15 -5.53 9.77
CA LYS A 112 -15.03 -6.06 11.13
C LYS A 112 -15.39 -5.06 12.21
N LEU A 113 -15.56 -3.78 11.85
CA LEU A 113 -16.02 -2.73 12.78
C LEU A 113 -17.38 -2.21 12.35
N GLY A 114 -18.19 -1.76 13.32
CA GLY A 114 -19.41 -1.05 13.02
C GLY A 114 -19.12 0.29 12.32
N ARG A 115 -20.13 0.86 11.66
CA ARG A 115 -19.96 2.11 10.91
C ARG A 115 -19.44 3.26 11.78
N GLY A 116 -19.96 3.39 12.98
CA GLY A 116 -19.52 4.44 13.89
C GLY A 116 -18.06 4.28 14.29
N ALA A 117 -17.66 3.07 14.68
CA ALA A 117 -16.29 2.77 15.09
C ALA A 117 -15.32 2.93 13.92
N GLY A 118 -15.71 2.46 12.72
CA GLY A 118 -14.90 2.62 11.52
C GLY A 118 -14.69 4.08 11.16
N GLY A 119 -15.75 4.88 11.20
CA GLY A 119 -15.68 6.30 10.93
C GLY A 119 -14.82 7.05 11.94
N ASN A 120 -14.91 6.69 13.21
CA ASN A 120 -14.08 7.29 14.25
C ASN A 120 -12.60 6.98 14.05
N THR A 121 -12.29 5.75 13.70
CA THR A 121 -10.91 5.34 13.41
C THR A 121 -10.38 6.09 12.20
N LEU A 122 -11.17 6.18 11.13
CA LEU A 122 -10.79 6.93 9.93
C LEU A 122 -10.44 8.38 10.26
N GLN A 123 -11.28 9.03 11.05
CA GLN A 123 -11.07 10.43 11.42
C GLN A 123 -9.82 10.60 12.29
N ALA A 124 -9.62 9.72 13.25
CA ALA A 124 -8.45 9.76 14.12
C ALA A 124 -7.15 9.57 13.34
N VAL A 125 -7.14 8.60 12.43
CA VAL A 125 -5.96 8.35 11.58
C VAL A 125 -5.72 9.54 10.65
N ARG A 126 -6.78 10.09 10.04
CA ARG A 126 -6.66 11.24 9.15
C ARG A 126 -6.03 12.43 9.86
N MET A 127 -6.44 12.71 11.09
CA MET A 127 -5.87 13.79 11.88
C MET A 127 -4.40 13.56 12.21
N GLU A 128 -4.03 12.35 12.57
CA GLU A 128 -2.65 12.03 12.88
C GLU A 128 -1.75 12.09 11.65
N LEU A 129 -2.24 11.63 10.51
CA LEU A 129 -1.49 11.72 9.25
C LEU A 129 -1.26 13.18 8.85
N ALA A 130 -2.27 14.02 8.97
CA ALA A 130 -2.14 15.44 8.66
C ALA A 130 -1.12 16.13 9.56
N ARG A 131 -1.08 15.73 10.83
CA ARG A 131 -0.13 16.29 11.81
C ARG A 131 1.31 15.89 11.53
N ASN A 132 1.55 14.64 11.13
CA ASN A 132 2.90 14.07 11.06
C ASN A 132 3.48 14.01 9.66
N TYR A 133 2.64 13.98 8.62
CA TYR A 133 3.08 13.71 7.24
C TYR A 133 2.56 14.74 6.23
N ALA A 134 1.96 15.82 6.68
CA ALA A 134 1.41 16.87 5.84
C ALA A 134 0.38 16.33 4.86
N ASP A 135 0.24 16.98 3.69
CA ASP A 135 -0.81 16.67 2.72
C ASP A 135 -0.45 15.56 1.74
N SER A 136 0.73 14.96 1.89
CA SER A 136 1.19 13.94 0.96
C SER A 136 0.60 12.55 1.21
N VAL A 137 -0.13 12.38 2.30
CA VAL A 137 -0.71 11.09 2.69
C VAL A 137 -2.23 11.23 2.79
N SER A 138 -2.93 10.33 2.08
CA SER A 138 -4.39 10.22 2.16
C SER A 138 -4.78 8.90 2.82
N VAL A 139 -6.05 8.78 3.22
CA VAL A 139 -6.53 7.59 3.93
C VAL A 139 -7.98 7.31 3.57
N GLN A 140 -8.33 6.02 3.55
CA GLN A 140 -9.70 5.56 3.32
C GLN A 140 -9.98 4.28 4.10
N LEU A 141 -11.25 3.99 4.30
CA LEU A 141 -11.70 2.67 4.74
C LEU A 141 -11.71 1.71 3.56
N PHE A 142 -11.47 0.44 3.84
CA PHE A 142 -11.41 -0.58 2.80
C PHE A 142 -11.86 -1.94 3.34
N SER A 143 -12.55 -2.69 2.50
CA SER A 143 -12.84 -4.10 2.77
C SER A 143 -12.81 -4.88 1.45
N GLY A 144 -11.91 -5.85 1.36
CA GLY A 144 -11.89 -6.76 0.22
C GLY A 144 -13.12 -7.67 0.18
N GLU A 145 -13.69 -7.96 1.35
CA GLU A 145 -14.86 -8.83 1.47
C GLU A 145 -16.14 -8.14 1.05
N SER A 146 -16.40 -6.93 1.57
CA SER A 146 -17.61 -6.17 1.23
C SER A 146 -17.44 -5.30 0.00
N LYS A 147 -16.25 -5.18 -0.54
CA LYS A 147 -15.88 -4.30 -1.65
C LYS A 147 -15.93 -2.81 -1.32
N LEU A 148 -15.99 -2.47 -0.05
CA LEU A 148 -15.97 -1.07 0.39
C LEU A 148 -14.63 -0.42 0.01
N GLY A 149 -14.70 0.70 -0.69
CA GLY A 149 -13.52 1.51 -1.00
C GLY A 149 -12.68 1.02 -2.16
N VAL A 150 -13.10 -0.04 -2.88
CA VAL A 150 -12.33 -0.56 -4.02
C VAL A 150 -12.21 0.47 -5.14
N ASP A 151 -13.30 1.14 -5.48
CA ASP A 151 -13.30 2.14 -6.55
C ASP A 151 -12.45 3.36 -6.18
N GLU A 152 -12.50 3.78 -4.92
CA GLU A 152 -11.68 4.90 -4.43
C GLU A 152 -10.20 4.57 -4.52
N LEU A 153 -9.80 3.38 -4.07
CA LEU A 153 -8.41 2.93 -4.17
C LEU A 153 -7.96 2.85 -5.63
N ARG A 154 -8.84 2.35 -6.49
CA ARG A 154 -8.55 2.24 -7.92
C ARG A 154 -8.30 3.60 -8.54
N SER A 155 -9.09 4.60 -8.16
CA SER A 155 -8.93 5.96 -8.65
C SER A 155 -7.60 6.57 -8.22
N VAL A 156 -7.20 6.35 -6.98
CA VAL A 156 -5.92 6.85 -6.46
C VAL A 156 -4.75 6.25 -7.23
N VAL A 157 -4.75 4.94 -7.38
CA VAL A 157 -3.67 4.22 -8.07
C VAL A 157 -3.62 4.63 -9.55
N ALA A 158 -4.78 4.73 -10.20
CA ALA A 158 -4.84 5.17 -11.60
C ALA A 158 -4.28 6.57 -11.76
N GLY A 159 -4.58 7.46 -10.83
CA GLY A 159 -4.04 8.82 -10.86
C GLY A 159 -2.52 8.85 -10.80
N TRP A 160 -1.92 8.05 -9.93
CA TRP A 160 -0.46 7.96 -9.84
C TRP A 160 0.18 7.41 -11.10
N LEU A 161 -0.50 6.50 -11.77
CA LEU A 161 0.01 5.83 -12.97
C LEU A 161 -0.31 6.59 -14.26
N GLY A 162 -1.07 7.67 -14.18
CA GLY A 162 -1.45 8.46 -15.34
C GLY A 162 -2.48 7.74 -16.23
N LEU A 163 -3.33 6.96 -15.63
CA LEU A 163 -4.37 6.21 -16.36
C LEU A 163 -5.69 6.93 -16.43
#